data_38f8c71b28a36440ca3146aabb9d1e21
#
_entry.id   38f8c71b28a36440ca3146aabb9d1e21
#
_cell.length_a   1.000
_cell.length_b   1.000
_cell.length_c   1.000
_cell.angle_alpha   90.00
_cell.angle_beta   90.00
_cell.angle_gamma   90.00
#
_symmetry.space_group_name_H-M   'P 1'
#
loop_
_entity.id
_entity.type
_entity.pdbx_description
1 polymer ?
#
loop_
_entity_poly.entity_id
_entity_poly.type
_entity_poly.pdbx_seq_one_letter_code
_entity_poly.pdbx_strand_id
1 'polypeptide(L)'
;PTYNRIDGAWLNDDDYGTIHRIATDGSVARCFDRAVGFCLSRTDNIRIDTHRDNRPMLKALRRAGFTRCGVIICADGTPREAFQMVKR
;
A
#
# COMPACT_ATOMS: atom_id res chain seq x y z
N PRO A 1 -4.33 13.60 1.49
CA PRO A 1 -5.21 14.12 0.45
C PRO A 1 -5.62 13.06 -0.57
N THR A 2 -4.67 12.36 -1.15
CA THR A 2 -4.99 11.34 -2.16
C THR A 2 -5.83 10.20 -1.59
N TYR A 3 -5.64 9.88 -0.32
CA TYR A 3 -6.33 8.76 0.33
C TYR A 3 -7.68 9.14 0.92
N ASN A 4 -8.08 10.41 0.86
CA ASN A 4 -9.37 10.84 1.37
C ASN A 4 -10.54 10.35 0.52
N ARG A 5 -10.28 10.04 -0.76
CA ARG A 5 -11.28 9.50 -1.67
C ARG A 5 -10.84 8.16 -2.19
N ILE A 6 -11.70 7.18 -2.05
CA ILE A 6 -11.44 5.84 -2.54
C ILE A 6 -12.72 5.27 -3.14
N ASP A 7 -12.59 4.66 -4.31
CA ASP A 7 -13.65 3.86 -4.88
C ASP A 7 -13.53 2.47 -4.26
N GLY A 8 -14.29 2.25 -3.21
CA GLY A 8 -14.17 1.12 -2.33
C GLY A 8 -14.23 1.60 -0.88
N ALA A 9 -13.54 0.92 0.01
CA ALA A 9 -13.51 1.31 1.42
C ALA A 9 -12.22 0.87 2.09
N TRP A 10 -11.60 1.77 2.83
CA TRP A 10 -10.50 1.43 3.72
C TRP A 10 -11.01 0.54 4.86
N LEU A 11 -10.11 -0.25 5.45
CA LEU A 11 -10.47 -1.16 6.55
C LEU A 11 -10.89 -0.40 7.82
N ASN A 12 -10.31 0.79 8.04
CA ASN A 12 -10.65 1.65 9.17
C ASN A 12 -10.24 3.09 8.85
N ASP A 13 -10.56 4.01 9.76
CA ASP A 13 -10.18 5.43 9.65
C ASP A 13 -9.10 5.81 10.65
N ASP A 14 -8.41 4.85 11.23
CA ASP A 14 -7.33 5.11 12.19
C ASP A 14 -6.13 5.75 11.52
N ASP A 15 -5.25 6.33 12.32
CA ASP A 15 -3.98 6.86 11.82
C ASP A 15 -3.19 5.74 11.15
N TYR A 16 -2.49 6.08 10.07
CA TYR A 16 -1.77 5.10 9.27
C TYR A 16 -0.43 5.64 8.80
N GLY A 17 0.50 4.71 8.56
CA GLY A 17 1.73 4.99 7.83
C GLY A 17 1.57 4.68 6.35
N THR A 18 2.42 5.28 5.53
CA THR A 18 2.45 4.98 4.10
C THR A 18 3.85 4.60 3.66
N ILE A 19 3.92 3.79 2.62
CA ILE A 19 5.18 3.38 2.02
C ILE A 19 5.20 3.87 0.59
N HIS A 20 6.21 4.68 0.26
CA HIS A 20 6.35 5.27 -1.06
C HIS A 20 7.69 4.89 -1.71
N ARG A 21 7.71 4.94 -3.04
CA ARG A 21 8.94 4.86 -3.83
C ARG A 21 9.75 3.59 -3.61
N ILE A 22 9.08 2.47 -3.50
CA ILE A 22 9.79 1.19 -3.48
C ILE A 22 10.34 0.92 -4.88
N ALA A 23 11.59 0.46 -4.94
CA ALA A 23 12.22 0.12 -6.22
C ALA A 23 11.39 -0.90 -6.98
N THR A 24 11.33 -0.74 -8.30
CA THR A 24 10.51 -1.61 -9.16
C THR A 24 11.33 -2.67 -9.88
N ASP A 25 12.59 -2.83 -9.50
CA ASP A 25 13.48 -3.86 -10.07
C ASP A 25 13.39 -5.18 -9.30
N GLY A 26 14.33 -6.08 -9.52
CA GLY A 26 14.33 -7.39 -8.88
C GLY A 26 14.49 -7.36 -7.35
N SER A 27 14.78 -6.20 -6.76
CA SER A 27 14.91 -6.06 -5.31
C SER A 27 13.60 -5.71 -4.61
N VAL A 28 12.49 -5.57 -5.35
CA VAL A 28 11.19 -5.14 -4.80
C VAL A 28 10.79 -5.95 -3.56
N ALA A 29 10.84 -7.28 -3.64
CA ALA A 29 10.41 -8.13 -2.53
C ALA A 29 11.20 -7.87 -1.26
N ARG A 30 12.52 -7.75 -1.39
CA ARG A 30 13.40 -7.54 -0.24
C ARG A 30 13.21 -6.16 0.37
N CYS A 31 13.18 -5.12 -0.47
CA CYS A 31 12.99 -3.75 -0.02
C CYS A 31 11.61 -3.57 0.61
N PHE A 32 10.59 -4.21 0.02
CA PHE A 32 9.23 -4.12 0.51
C PHE A 32 9.11 -4.72 1.92
N ASP A 33 9.67 -5.93 2.13
CA ASP A 33 9.60 -6.58 3.44
C ASP A 33 10.26 -5.73 4.52
N ARG A 34 11.39 -5.10 4.22
CA ARG A 34 12.08 -4.20 5.15
C ARG A 34 11.25 -2.96 5.45
N ALA A 35 10.65 -2.36 4.42
CA ALA A 35 9.83 -1.16 4.58
C ALA A 35 8.59 -1.46 5.44
N VAL A 36 7.94 -2.59 5.21
CA VAL A 36 6.78 -3.01 6.01
C VAL A 36 7.20 -3.22 7.47
N GLY A 37 8.31 -3.91 7.70
CA GLY A 37 8.81 -4.13 9.05
C GLY A 37 9.11 -2.84 9.78
N PHE A 38 9.74 -1.88 9.08
CA PHE A 38 10.03 -0.56 9.65
C PHE A 38 8.73 0.18 10.02
N CYS A 39 7.76 0.20 9.10
CA CYS A 39 6.48 0.87 9.37
C CYS A 39 5.73 0.22 10.53
N LEU A 40 5.70 -1.11 10.59
CA LEU A 40 5.01 -1.82 11.68
C LEU A 40 5.67 -1.62 13.03
N SER A 41 6.93 -1.20 13.06
CA SER A 41 7.57 -0.83 14.33
C SER A 41 7.08 0.51 14.86
N ARG A 42 6.39 1.30 14.04
CA ARG A 42 5.94 2.65 14.37
C ARG A 42 4.43 2.82 14.36
N THR A 43 3.72 1.99 13.62
CA THR A 43 2.27 2.06 13.50
C THR A 43 1.71 0.66 13.28
N ASP A 44 0.47 0.45 13.71
CA ASP A 44 -0.23 -0.81 13.48
C ASP A 44 -1.04 -0.80 12.18
N ASN A 45 -0.96 0.29 11.41
CA ASN A 45 -1.85 0.50 10.29
C ASN A 45 -1.07 1.12 9.12
N ILE A 46 -1.05 0.42 7.99
CA ILE A 46 -0.31 0.86 6.80
C ILE A 46 -1.25 0.90 5.60
N ARG A 47 -1.26 2.03 4.89
CA ARG A 47 -1.92 2.17 3.60
C ARG A 47 -0.87 2.31 2.51
N ILE A 48 -1.10 1.68 1.39
CA ILE A 48 -0.18 1.73 0.25
C ILE A 48 -0.99 1.68 -1.04
N ASP A 49 -0.50 2.36 -2.06
CA ASP A 49 -1.09 2.29 -3.39
C ASP A 49 -0.04 1.90 -4.42
N THR A 50 -0.50 1.29 -5.50
CA THR A 50 0.39 0.92 -6.60
C THR A 50 -0.40 0.89 -7.91
N HIS A 51 0.32 1.08 -9.02
CA HIS A 51 -0.26 0.95 -10.34
C HIS A 51 -0.71 -0.50 -10.58
N ARG A 52 -1.88 -0.67 -11.17
CA ARG A 52 -2.44 -2.01 -11.43
C ARG A 52 -1.54 -2.90 -12.27
N ASP A 53 -0.63 -2.30 -13.05
CA ASP A 53 0.29 -3.04 -13.90
C ASP A 53 1.58 -3.41 -13.18
N ASN A 54 1.78 -2.93 -11.95
CA ASN A 54 2.97 -3.25 -11.17
C ASN A 54 2.81 -4.62 -10.50
N ARG A 55 2.94 -5.67 -11.29
CA ARG A 55 2.72 -7.05 -10.83
C ARG A 55 3.64 -7.48 -9.69
N PRO A 56 4.95 -7.15 -9.72
CA PRO A 56 5.82 -7.50 -8.59
C PRO A 56 5.32 -6.91 -7.27
N MET A 57 4.85 -5.66 -7.29
CA MET A 57 4.32 -5.02 -6.10
C MET A 57 3.00 -5.67 -5.66
N LEU A 58 2.11 -5.98 -6.60
CA LEU A 58 0.85 -6.64 -6.27
C LEU A 58 1.09 -7.99 -5.61
N LYS A 59 2.06 -8.76 -6.10
CA LYS A 59 2.44 -10.03 -5.48
C LYS A 59 3.01 -9.83 -4.08
N ALA A 60 3.87 -8.83 -3.91
CA ALA A 60 4.47 -8.55 -2.61
C ALA A 60 3.40 -8.14 -1.59
N LEU A 61 2.44 -7.33 -2.00
CA LEU A 61 1.32 -6.92 -1.13
C LEU A 61 0.49 -8.11 -0.68
N ARG A 62 0.17 -9.02 -1.60
CA ARG A 62 -0.58 -10.24 -1.25
C ARG A 62 0.21 -11.13 -0.30
N ARG A 63 1.49 -11.33 -0.61
CA ARG A 63 2.35 -12.17 0.24
C ARG A 63 2.45 -11.62 1.65
N ALA A 64 2.52 -10.31 1.78
CA ALA A 64 2.64 -9.66 3.08
C ALA A 64 1.32 -9.60 3.86
N GLY A 65 0.19 -9.95 3.23
CA GLY A 65 -1.10 -9.97 3.91
C GLY A 65 -1.88 -8.68 3.82
N PHE A 66 -1.57 -7.81 2.86
CA PHE A 66 -2.36 -6.60 2.62
C PHE A 66 -3.71 -6.96 2.01
N THR A 67 -4.73 -6.19 2.37
CA THR A 67 -6.08 -6.31 1.81
C THR A 67 -6.28 -5.24 0.75
N ARG A 68 -6.77 -5.63 -0.42
CA ARG A 68 -7.16 -4.66 -1.44
C ARG A 68 -8.43 -3.95 -0.99
N CYS A 69 -8.39 -2.61 -1.00
CA CYS A 69 -9.49 -1.79 -0.50
C CYS A 69 -10.27 -1.11 -1.62
N GLY A 70 -9.66 -0.88 -2.78
CA GLY A 70 -10.32 -0.23 -3.89
C GLY A 70 -9.35 0.51 -4.78
N VAL A 71 -9.82 1.59 -5.39
CA VAL A 71 -9.03 2.41 -6.30
C VAL A 71 -9.04 3.85 -5.82
N ILE A 72 -7.85 4.47 -5.78
CA ILE A 72 -7.72 5.90 -5.53
C ILE A 72 -7.28 6.59 -6.83
N ILE A 73 -7.54 7.88 -6.92
CA ILE A 73 -7.09 8.70 -8.05
C ILE A 73 -6.00 9.64 -7.53
N CYS A 74 -4.82 9.54 -8.13
CA CYS A 74 -3.72 10.42 -7.78
C CYS A 74 -3.95 11.84 -8.29
N ALA A 75 -3.11 12.77 -7.82
CA ALA A 75 -3.22 14.19 -8.20
C ALA A 75 -3.12 14.40 -9.70
N ASP A 76 -2.39 13.53 -10.42
CA ASP A 76 -2.26 13.58 -11.87
C ASP A 76 -3.41 12.89 -12.61
N GLY A 77 -4.43 12.43 -11.90
CA GLY A 77 -5.58 11.73 -12.48
C GLY A 77 -5.37 10.24 -12.70
N THR A 78 -4.21 9.69 -12.34
CA THR A 78 -3.92 8.27 -12.54
C THR A 78 -4.61 7.41 -11.50
N PRO A 79 -5.36 6.37 -11.90
CA PRO A 79 -5.93 5.42 -10.93
C PRO A 79 -4.85 4.50 -10.37
N ARG A 80 -4.93 4.22 -9.07
CA ARG A 80 -4.00 3.34 -8.38
C ARG A 80 -4.78 2.35 -7.52
N GLU A 81 -4.29 1.11 -7.45
CA GLU A 81 -4.87 0.11 -6.56
C GLU A 81 -4.45 0.40 -5.13
N ALA A 82 -5.42 0.44 -4.22
CA ALA A 82 -5.20 0.81 -2.83
C ALA A 82 -5.28 -0.41 -1.92
N PHE A 83 -4.33 -0.51 -1.02
CA PHE A 83 -4.21 -1.64 -0.09
C PHE A 83 -4.01 -1.14 1.32
N GLN A 84 -4.41 -1.96 2.28
CA GLN A 84 -4.20 -1.65 3.69
C GLN A 84 -3.85 -2.90 4.47
N MET A 85 -2.98 -2.76 5.46
CA MET A 85 -2.68 -3.79 6.44
C MET A 85 -2.88 -3.22 7.83
N VAL A 86 -3.55 -3.98 8.68
CA VAL A 86 -3.70 -3.65 10.10
C VAL A 86 -3.04 -4.76 10.89
N LYS A 87 -2.05 -4.40 11.70
CA LYS A 87 -1.36 -5.34 12.57
C LYS A 87 -2.26 -5.64 13.77
N ARG A 88 -2.38 -6.91 14.07
CA ARG A 88 -3.17 -7.37 15.24
C ARG A 88 -2.28 -7.85 16.36
#